data_4fd41ecf507bdfb049d49b5b07bd0802
#
_entry.id   4fd41ecf507bdfb049d49b5b07bd0802
#
_cell.length_a   1.000
_cell.length_b   1.000
_cell.length_c   1.000
_cell.angle_alpha   90.00
_cell.angle_beta   90.00
_cell.angle_gamma   90.00
#
_symmetry.space_group_name_H-M   'P 1'
#
loop_
_entity.id
_entity.type
_entity.pdbx_description
1 polymer ?
#
loop_
_entity_poly.entity_id
_entity_poly.type
_entity_poly.pdbx_seq_one_letter_code
_entity_poly.pdbx_strand_id
1 'polypeptide(L)'
;MGSLSEPTPESNYSKPPGIRFLEYIKGTKLSYKTHQAIVLIVTFLAYASYHATRKTTSIVKSTLDPESSYVGLKFTPWRTSYLRNQLNFHGKLGMAGLHLRTRWYSIAWRTRRCFLGVYALGMYFSGQLGDRLDLRIFLTVGMVGTGLFTSLFGVGYFGNIHSFWYLVVQMVAGLFQSTGWPSVVAVVGNWFGKSKRGLIMGIWNAHTSIGNMTGSLIASALLSYGWGWSFVVPGLMIVFIGLVVFLILPVNPESVGTDKENDELHSPKKIGEGVTEPLLNSETVVKEKAVGFITAWKIPGVAPFALCLFFAKLVAYTFLYWLPFYTTHTAIDGKYLSSTTAGNLSTLFDVGGVLGGILAGHISDRLGARAITAASFMYCAIPALFFYRSYGHVSLTVNIILMFITGMFVNGPYALITTAVSADLGTHSSLEGNSRALATVTAIIDGTGSVGAAIGPLITGYISSTSWSAVFTMLMAAALIAGLLLTRLVVAEVAAKIEESRSQGGSASRFPVQALEV
;
A
#
# COMPACT_ATOMS: atom_id res chain seq x y z
N MET A 1 -42.51 40.78 11.77
CA MET A 1 -41.84 40.44 10.52
C MET A 1 -40.61 39.68 10.86
N GLY A 2 -40.69 38.34 10.81
CA GLY A 2 -39.56 37.46 11.11
C GLY A 2 -38.66 37.38 9.90
N SER A 3 -37.37 37.63 10.08
CA SER A 3 -36.33 37.40 9.08
C SER A 3 -36.20 35.90 8.85
N LEU A 4 -36.62 35.42 7.70
CA LEU A 4 -36.25 34.10 7.21
C LEU A 4 -34.74 34.10 6.96
N SER A 5 -34.03 33.35 7.79
CA SER A 5 -32.60 33.03 7.53
C SER A 5 -32.55 32.20 6.23
N GLU A 6 -31.87 32.73 5.22
CA GLU A 6 -31.53 31.98 4.02
C GLU A 6 -30.77 30.69 4.39
N PRO A 7 -31.09 29.56 3.76
CA PRO A 7 -30.33 28.33 3.99
C PRO A 7 -28.90 28.51 3.52
N THR A 8 -27.95 28.29 4.42
CA THR A 8 -26.52 28.20 4.08
C THR A 8 -26.30 27.19 2.95
N PRO A 9 -25.44 27.48 1.96
CA PRO A 9 -25.19 26.57 0.85
C PRO A 9 -24.67 25.24 1.42
N GLU A 10 -25.48 24.18 1.23
CA GLU A 10 -25.14 22.80 1.61
C GLU A 10 -23.80 22.43 0.97
N SER A 11 -22.83 22.05 1.81
CA SER A 11 -21.59 21.45 1.35
C SER A 11 -21.94 20.24 0.46
N ASN A 12 -21.31 20.11 -0.70
CA ASN A 12 -21.54 19.05 -1.70
C ASN A 12 -21.33 17.62 -1.16
N TYR A 13 -21.03 17.44 0.13
CA TYR A 13 -20.78 16.17 0.80
C TYR A 13 -21.85 15.91 1.86
N SER A 14 -22.77 15.00 1.58
CA SER A 14 -23.74 14.58 2.57
C SER A 14 -23.10 13.69 3.64
N LYS A 15 -23.41 14.00 4.91
CA LYS A 15 -23.01 13.17 6.06
C LYS A 15 -23.39 11.70 5.85
N PRO A 16 -22.48 10.73 6.11
CA PRO A 16 -22.74 9.31 5.93
C PRO A 16 -24.00 8.84 6.69
N PRO A 17 -24.87 7.99 6.08
CA PRO A 17 -26.11 7.56 6.71
C PRO A 17 -25.89 6.85 8.06
N GLY A 18 -24.88 6.01 8.16
CA GLY A 18 -24.55 5.29 9.39
C GLY A 18 -24.03 6.21 10.50
N ILE A 19 -23.31 7.28 10.15
CA ILE A 19 -22.91 8.30 11.14
C ILE A 19 -24.14 9.04 11.68
N ARG A 20 -25.09 9.42 10.81
CA ARG A 20 -26.37 10.00 11.24
C ARG A 20 -27.12 9.09 12.21
N PHE A 21 -27.17 7.79 11.89
CA PHE A 21 -27.82 6.79 12.73
C PHE A 21 -27.12 6.61 14.08
N LEU A 22 -25.78 6.56 14.11
CA LEU A 22 -25.01 6.47 15.35
C LEU A 22 -25.21 7.70 16.26
N GLU A 23 -25.25 8.90 15.68
CA GLU A 23 -25.53 10.12 16.43
C GLU A 23 -26.99 10.18 16.95
N TYR A 24 -27.93 9.67 16.16
CA TYR A 24 -29.34 9.56 16.60
C TYR A 24 -29.47 8.64 17.81
N ILE A 25 -28.83 7.47 17.80
CA ILE A 25 -28.84 6.54 18.95
C ILE A 25 -28.14 7.16 20.16
N LYS A 26 -27.01 7.83 19.95
CA LYS A 26 -26.24 8.43 21.04
C LYS A 26 -26.89 9.70 21.60
N GLY A 27 -27.78 10.34 20.86
CA GLY A 27 -28.39 11.63 21.21
C GLY A 27 -27.44 12.82 21.18
N THR A 28 -26.19 12.65 20.73
CA THR A 28 -25.16 13.70 20.65
C THR A 28 -24.30 13.52 19.40
N LYS A 29 -23.74 14.64 18.89
CA LYS A 29 -22.76 14.59 17.80
C LYS A 29 -21.51 13.81 18.23
N LEU A 30 -20.91 13.11 17.29
CA LEU A 30 -19.64 12.40 17.52
C LEU A 30 -18.48 13.41 17.57
N SER A 31 -17.49 13.16 18.45
CA SER A 31 -16.31 14.02 18.57
C SER A 31 -15.40 13.87 17.33
N TYR A 32 -14.56 14.87 17.08
CA TYR A 32 -13.54 14.84 16.03
C TYR A 32 -12.65 13.60 16.13
N LYS A 33 -12.16 13.27 17.33
CA LYS A 33 -11.33 12.07 17.59
C LYS A 33 -12.05 10.76 17.27
N THR A 34 -13.36 10.68 17.52
CA THR A 34 -14.16 9.52 17.16
C THR A 34 -14.26 9.36 15.64
N HIS A 35 -14.46 10.45 14.90
CA HIS A 35 -14.44 10.41 13.45
C HIS A 35 -13.07 9.99 12.90
N GLN A 36 -11.97 10.51 13.46
CA GLN A 36 -10.60 10.07 13.09
C GLN A 36 -10.40 8.57 13.31
N ALA A 37 -10.86 8.02 14.43
CA ALA A 37 -10.78 6.59 14.70
C ALA A 37 -11.61 5.76 13.70
N ILE A 38 -12.85 6.21 13.40
CA ILE A 38 -13.71 5.58 12.38
C ILE A 38 -13.01 5.57 11.02
N VAL A 39 -12.44 6.70 10.61
CA VAL A 39 -11.70 6.81 9.33
C VAL A 39 -10.55 5.81 9.27
N LEU A 40 -9.69 5.76 10.31
CA LEU A 40 -8.57 4.81 10.34
C LEU A 40 -9.03 3.37 10.27
N ILE A 41 -10.04 2.98 11.07
CA ILE A 41 -10.52 1.60 11.12
C ILE A 41 -11.19 1.22 9.79
N VAL A 42 -12.08 2.04 9.27
CA VAL A 42 -12.83 1.73 8.04
C VAL A 42 -11.92 1.68 6.83
N THR A 43 -10.99 2.64 6.68
CA THR A 43 -10.02 2.63 5.57
C THR A 43 -8.99 1.50 5.71
N PHE A 44 -8.61 1.13 6.95
CA PHE A 44 -7.77 -0.03 7.22
C PHE A 44 -8.45 -1.33 6.75
N LEU A 45 -9.71 -1.56 7.15
CA LEU A 45 -10.48 -2.73 6.74
C LEU A 45 -10.72 -2.76 5.23
N ALA A 46 -11.04 -1.60 4.64
CA ALA A 46 -11.22 -1.46 3.21
C ALA A 46 -9.97 -1.90 2.45
N TYR A 47 -8.79 -1.40 2.83
CA TYR A 47 -7.58 -1.71 2.08
C TYR A 47 -7.00 -3.10 2.43
N ALA A 48 -7.18 -3.58 3.66
CA ALA A 48 -6.89 -4.97 4.01
C ALA A 48 -7.69 -5.96 3.16
N SER A 49 -8.98 -5.66 2.89
CA SER A 49 -9.81 -6.53 2.04
C SER A 49 -9.37 -6.54 0.56
N TYR A 50 -8.86 -5.42 0.03
CA TYR A 50 -8.20 -5.41 -1.28
C TYR A 50 -6.98 -6.32 -1.32
N HIS A 51 -6.14 -6.30 -0.29
CA HIS A 51 -4.97 -7.18 -0.20
C HIS A 51 -5.37 -8.66 -0.05
N ALA A 52 -6.41 -8.96 0.70
CA ALA A 52 -6.95 -10.31 0.84
C ALA A 52 -7.36 -10.89 -0.52
N THR A 53 -8.09 -10.12 -1.35
CA THR A 53 -8.48 -10.57 -2.70
C THR A 53 -7.28 -10.79 -3.63
N ARG A 54 -6.24 -9.96 -3.53
CA ARG A 54 -5.01 -10.10 -4.32
C ARG A 54 -4.22 -11.36 -3.99
N LYS A 55 -4.16 -11.72 -2.71
CA LYS A 55 -3.36 -12.85 -2.23
C LYS A 55 -3.91 -14.19 -2.67
N THR A 56 -5.21 -14.31 -2.86
CA THR A 56 -5.90 -15.52 -3.32
C THR A 56 -5.25 -16.14 -4.56
N THR A 57 -4.96 -15.33 -5.59
CA THR A 57 -4.32 -15.80 -6.82
C THR A 57 -2.98 -16.50 -6.55
N SER A 58 -2.23 -16.03 -5.56
CA SER A 58 -0.93 -16.60 -5.19
C SER A 58 -1.07 -18.00 -4.58
N ILE A 59 -2.07 -18.19 -3.73
CA ILE A 59 -2.35 -19.46 -3.04
C ILE A 59 -2.86 -20.50 -4.04
N VAL A 60 -3.85 -20.12 -4.85
CA VAL A 60 -4.41 -21.04 -5.87
C VAL A 60 -3.37 -21.41 -6.91
N LYS A 61 -2.51 -20.48 -7.32
CA LYS A 61 -1.41 -20.74 -8.26
C LYS A 61 -0.47 -21.84 -7.74
N SER A 62 -0.05 -21.77 -6.49
CA SER A 62 0.85 -22.77 -5.89
C SER A 62 0.23 -24.16 -5.85
N THR A 63 -1.08 -24.25 -5.68
CA THR A 63 -1.83 -25.52 -5.66
C THR A 63 -2.01 -26.10 -7.06
N LEU A 64 -2.11 -25.25 -8.08
CA LEU A 64 -2.27 -25.67 -9.48
C LEU A 64 -0.93 -25.90 -10.20
N ASP A 65 0.21 -25.61 -9.55
CA ASP A 65 1.54 -25.79 -10.12
C ASP A 65 1.87 -27.28 -10.25
N PRO A 66 2.11 -27.79 -11.49
CA PRO A 66 2.46 -29.18 -11.68
C PRO A 66 3.79 -29.58 -11.02
N GLU A 67 4.76 -28.64 -10.95
CA GLU A 67 6.08 -28.91 -10.38
C GLU A 67 6.03 -29.07 -8.86
N SER A 68 5.16 -28.36 -8.16
CA SER A 68 5.01 -28.48 -6.72
C SER A 68 4.58 -29.90 -6.28
N SER A 69 3.90 -30.63 -7.17
CA SER A 69 3.51 -32.03 -6.95
C SER A 69 4.67 -33.02 -7.09
N TYR A 70 5.73 -32.65 -7.83
CA TYR A 70 6.89 -33.52 -8.08
C TYR A 70 8.05 -33.28 -7.11
N VAL A 71 8.19 -32.11 -6.52
CA VAL A 71 9.28 -31.79 -5.56
C VAL A 71 9.15 -32.63 -4.29
N GLY A 72 7.94 -32.98 -3.86
CA GLY A 72 7.70 -33.93 -2.76
C GLY A 72 8.02 -35.40 -3.09
N LEU A 73 8.25 -35.73 -4.34
CA LEU A 73 8.40 -37.11 -4.83
C LEU A 73 9.85 -37.46 -5.25
N LYS A 74 10.78 -36.51 -5.31
CA LYS A 74 12.11 -36.71 -5.87
C LYS A 74 13.15 -37.39 -4.96
N PHE A 75 12.82 -37.78 -3.74
CA PHE A 75 13.86 -38.22 -2.78
C PHE A 75 13.72 -39.64 -2.20
N THR A 76 13.04 -40.58 -2.86
CA THR A 76 13.24 -42.00 -2.50
C THR A 76 13.22 -42.91 -3.73
N PRO A 77 14.30 -43.67 -3.99
CA PRO A 77 14.39 -44.62 -5.13
C PRO A 77 13.32 -45.71 -5.12
N TRP A 78 12.70 -45.98 -4.00
CA TRP A 78 11.65 -46.96 -3.76
C TRP A 78 10.27 -46.58 -4.35
N ARG A 79 10.01 -45.29 -4.48
CA ARG A 79 8.69 -44.78 -4.90
C ARG A 79 8.53 -44.68 -6.42
N THR A 80 9.62 -44.70 -7.16
CA THR A 80 9.57 -44.66 -8.62
C THR A 80 8.95 -45.92 -9.24
N SER A 81 9.15 -47.10 -8.65
CA SER A 81 8.51 -48.35 -9.11
C SER A 81 7.01 -48.38 -8.76
N TYR A 82 6.61 -47.92 -7.59
CA TYR A 82 5.21 -47.85 -7.16
C TYR A 82 4.41 -46.84 -7.99
N LEU A 83 4.98 -45.70 -8.26
CA LEU A 83 4.37 -44.67 -9.11
C LEU A 83 4.31 -45.06 -10.59
N ARG A 84 5.30 -45.80 -11.10
CA ARG A 84 5.25 -46.33 -12.47
C ARG A 84 4.10 -47.33 -12.67
N ASN A 85 3.79 -48.13 -11.66
CA ASN A 85 2.65 -49.05 -11.65
C ASN A 85 1.30 -48.32 -11.48
N GLN A 86 1.22 -47.27 -10.67
CA GLN A 86 0.04 -46.41 -10.58
C GLN A 86 -0.20 -45.58 -11.85
N LEU A 87 0.87 -45.08 -12.50
CA LEU A 87 0.79 -44.32 -13.75
C LEU A 87 0.31 -45.19 -14.90
N ASN A 88 0.65 -46.48 -14.93
CA ASN A 88 0.16 -47.41 -15.95
C ASN A 88 -1.32 -47.77 -15.74
N PHE A 89 -1.84 -47.74 -14.51
CA PHE A 89 -3.26 -48.01 -14.21
C PHE A 89 -4.17 -46.77 -14.39
N HIS A 90 -3.63 -45.56 -14.22
CA HIS A 90 -4.34 -44.30 -14.37
C HIS A 90 -3.89 -43.46 -15.60
N GLY A 91 -3.20 -44.06 -16.55
CA GLY A 91 -2.50 -43.34 -17.64
C GLY A 91 -3.35 -42.39 -18.48
N LYS A 92 -4.64 -42.64 -18.66
CA LYS A 92 -5.55 -41.71 -19.36
C LYS A 92 -6.10 -40.60 -18.44
N LEU A 93 -6.40 -40.88 -17.17
CA LEU A 93 -6.87 -39.88 -16.21
C LEU A 93 -5.73 -38.99 -15.69
N GLY A 94 -4.53 -39.54 -15.51
CA GLY A 94 -3.35 -38.81 -15.07
C GLY A 94 -2.85 -37.78 -16.06
N MET A 95 -2.82 -38.13 -17.37
CA MET A 95 -2.42 -37.16 -18.42
C MET A 95 -3.46 -36.07 -18.65
N ALA A 96 -4.76 -36.36 -18.57
CA ALA A 96 -5.81 -35.37 -18.64
C ALA A 96 -5.76 -34.40 -17.45
N GLY A 97 -5.53 -34.93 -16.24
CA GLY A 97 -5.34 -34.12 -15.03
C GLY A 97 -4.09 -33.23 -15.09
N LEU A 98 -2.97 -33.73 -15.63
CA LEU A 98 -1.75 -32.98 -15.83
C LEU A 98 -1.93 -31.87 -16.88
N HIS A 99 -2.61 -32.18 -17.99
CA HIS A 99 -2.91 -31.20 -19.03
C HIS A 99 -3.87 -30.09 -18.57
N LEU A 100 -4.83 -30.43 -17.73
CA LEU A 100 -5.71 -29.46 -17.10
C LEU A 100 -4.93 -28.56 -16.12
N ARG A 101 -4.06 -29.11 -15.28
CA ARG A 101 -3.23 -28.35 -14.33
C ARG A 101 -2.27 -27.39 -15.04
N THR A 102 -1.56 -27.82 -16.06
CA THR A 102 -0.68 -26.96 -16.88
C THR A 102 -1.44 -25.83 -17.55
N ARG A 103 -2.66 -26.11 -18.03
CA ARG A 103 -3.55 -25.09 -18.60
C ARG A 103 -3.93 -24.04 -17.57
N TRP A 104 -4.39 -24.45 -16.37
CA TRP A 104 -4.79 -23.53 -15.30
C TRP A 104 -3.62 -22.71 -14.74
N TYR A 105 -2.44 -23.32 -14.60
CA TYR A 105 -1.23 -22.62 -14.21
C TYR A 105 -0.87 -21.49 -15.21
N SER A 106 -0.91 -21.77 -16.50
CA SER A 106 -0.64 -20.77 -17.54
C SER A 106 -1.68 -19.65 -17.56
N ILE A 107 -2.95 -19.97 -17.30
CA ILE A 107 -4.03 -18.99 -17.18
C ILE A 107 -3.79 -18.09 -15.95
N ALA A 108 -3.56 -18.66 -14.78
CA ALA A 108 -3.31 -17.90 -13.55
C ALA A 108 -2.12 -16.95 -13.68
N TRP A 109 -1.07 -17.36 -14.39
CA TRP A 109 0.10 -16.54 -14.65
C TRP A 109 -0.16 -15.40 -15.64
N ARG A 110 -0.88 -15.65 -16.72
CA ARG A 110 -1.27 -14.65 -17.71
C ARG A 110 -2.25 -13.63 -17.13
N THR A 111 -3.29 -14.09 -16.44
CA THR A 111 -4.32 -13.24 -15.84
C THR A 111 -3.73 -12.28 -14.82
N ARG A 112 -2.76 -12.72 -14.01
CA ARG A 112 -2.10 -11.87 -13.03
C ARG A 112 -1.28 -10.73 -13.66
N ARG A 113 -0.55 -11.00 -14.77
CA ARG A 113 0.20 -9.95 -15.48
C ARG A 113 -0.73 -8.91 -16.07
N CYS A 114 -1.82 -9.33 -16.68
CA CYS A 114 -2.82 -8.44 -17.24
C CYS A 114 -3.51 -7.62 -16.14
N PHE A 115 -3.83 -8.24 -15.00
CA PHE A 115 -4.34 -7.54 -13.83
C PHE A 115 -3.41 -6.43 -13.37
N LEU A 116 -2.13 -6.72 -13.15
CA LEU A 116 -1.15 -5.72 -12.69
C LEU A 116 -0.95 -4.59 -13.70
N GLY A 117 -0.92 -4.91 -15.00
CA GLY A 117 -0.83 -3.92 -16.06
C GLY A 117 -2.03 -2.97 -16.11
N VAL A 118 -3.25 -3.52 -16.10
CA VAL A 118 -4.49 -2.73 -16.10
C VAL A 118 -4.64 -1.95 -14.78
N TYR A 119 -4.28 -2.54 -13.64
CA TYR A 119 -4.25 -1.87 -12.35
C TYR A 119 -3.32 -0.66 -12.36
N ALA A 120 -2.08 -0.80 -12.86
CA ALA A 120 -1.12 0.30 -12.91
C ALA A 120 -1.59 1.43 -13.84
N LEU A 121 -2.13 1.09 -15.02
CA LEU A 121 -2.71 2.08 -15.94
C LEU A 121 -3.97 2.74 -15.34
N GLY A 122 -4.86 1.93 -14.78
CA GLY A 122 -6.09 2.41 -14.14
C GLY A 122 -5.84 3.37 -13.00
N MET A 123 -4.72 3.19 -12.26
CA MET A 123 -4.33 4.06 -11.15
C MET A 123 -4.21 5.53 -11.58
N TYR A 124 -3.59 5.80 -12.73
CA TYR A 124 -3.42 7.17 -13.23
C TYR A 124 -4.76 7.87 -13.52
N PHE A 125 -5.74 7.13 -14.05
CA PHE A 125 -7.09 7.67 -14.29
C PHE A 125 -7.88 7.78 -12.98
N SER A 126 -7.74 6.81 -12.09
CA SER A 126 -8.46 6.75 -10.82
C SER A 126 -8.12 7.92 -9.90
N GLY A 127 -6.87 8.40 -9.90
CA GLY A 127 -6.49 9.57 -9.11
C GLY A 127 -7.24 10.83 -9.53
N GLN A 128 -7.30 11.13 -10.84
CA GLN A 128 -8.04 12.29 -11.34
C GLN A 128 -9.55 12.20 -11.10
N LEU A 129 -10.11 11.00 -11.22
CA LEU A 129 -11.51 10.76 -10.91
C LEU A 129 -11.77 10.93 -9.40
N GLY A 130 -10.87 10.45 -8.54
CA GLY A 130 -10.96 10.58 -7.09
C GLY A 130 -10.98 12.03 -6.62
N ASP A 131 -10.19 12.93 -7.25
CA ASP A 131 -10.19 14.36 -6.92
C ASP A 131 -11.45 15.10 -7.42
N ARG A 132 -12.22 14.50 -8.35
CA ARG A 132 -13.44 15.10 -8.94
C ARG A 132 -14.74 14.58 -8.35
N LEU A 133 -14.73 13.34 -7.85
CA LEU A 133 -15.88 12.63 -7.36
C LEU A 133 -15.92 12.59 -5.83
N ASP A 134 -17.08 12.23 -5.26
CA ASP A 134 -17.17 11.87 -3.84
C ASP A 134 -16.36 10.60 -3.58
N LEU A 135 -15.26 10.73 -2.79
CA LEU A 135 -14.33 9.63 -2.51
C LEU A 135 -15.02 8.44 -1.84
N ARG A 136 -16.07 8.65 -1.05
CA ARG A 136 -16.87 7.58 -0.42
C ARG A 136 -17.56 6.72 -1.47
N ILE A 137 -18.28 7.37 -2.39
CA ILE A 137 -18.99 6.68 -3.48
C ILE A 137 -17.97 6.02 -4.40
N PHE A 138 -16.92 6.74 -4.77
CA PHE A 138 -15.88 6.25 -5.68
C PHE A 138 -15.16 5.01 -5.12
N LEU A 139 -14.79 5.03 -3.83
CA LEU A 139 -14.19 3.88 -3.15
C LEU A 139 -15.17 2.70 -3.06
N THR A 140 -16.43 2.98 -2.72
CA THR A 140 -17.49 1.95 -2.64
C THR A 140 -17.69 1.24 -3.97
N VAL A 141 -17.82 2.00 -5.07
CA VAL A 141 -17.97 1.44 -6.43
C VAL A 141 -16.75 0.59 -6.79
N GLY A 142 -15.53 1.07 -6.46
CA GLY A 142 -14.30 0.32 -6.66
C GLY A 142 -14.27 -1.00 -5.88
N MET A 143 -14.70 -1.00 -4.61
CA MET A 143 -14.74 -2.20 -3.77
C MET A 143 -15.79 -3.20 -4.24
N VAL A 144 -17.01 -2.73 -4.51
CA VAL A 144 -18.11 -3.58 -5.01
C VAL A 144 -17.74 -4.18 -6.38
N GLY A 145 -17.23 -3.36 -7.30
CA GLY A 145 -16.77 -3.84 -8.60
C GLY A 145 -15.66 -4.88 -8.49
N THR A 146 -14.62 -4.58 -7.67
CA THR A 146 -13.54 -5.57 -7.41
C THR A 146 -14.09 -6.88 -6.88
N GLY A 147 -15.00 -6.82 -5.90
CA GLY A 147 -15.56 -8.01 -5.26
C GLY A 147 -16.43 -8.83 -6.22
N LEU A 148 -17.28 -8.18 -7.01
CA LEU A 148 -18.12 -8.84 -8.01
C LEU A 148 -17.24 -9.56 -9.05
N PHE A 149 -16.26 -8.89 -9.65
CA PHE A 149 -15.41 -9.51 -10.67
C PHE A 149 -14.45 -10.56 -10.08
N THR A 150 -13.99 -10.40 -8.84
CA THR A 150 -13.24 -11.46 -8.14
C THR A 150 -14.12 -12.69 -7.89
N SER A 151 -15.37 -12.51 -7.46
CA SER A 151 -16.33 -13.60 -7.31
C SER A 151 -16.68 -14.28 -8.63
N LEU A 152 -16.89 -13.51 -9.70
CA LEU A 152 -17.13 -14.03 -11.06
C LEU A 152 -15.95 -14.86 -11.57
N PHE A 153 -14.71 -14.49 -11.22
CA PHE A 153 -13.54 -15.32 -11.51
C PHE A 153 -13.66 -16.69 -10.85
N GLY A 154 -14.04 -16.73 -9.56
CA GLY A 154 -14.26 -17.97 -8.83
C GLY A 154 -15.44 -18.80 -9.38
N VAL A 155 -16.54 -18.15 -9.74
CA VAL A 155 -17.71 -18.81 -10.34
C VAL A 155 -17.38 -19.48 -11.67
N GLY A 156 -16.45 -18.92 -12.44
CA GLY A 156 -15.96 -19.53 -13.68
C GLY A 156 -15.41 -20.95 -13.50
N TYR A 157 -14.91 -21.30 -12.32
CA TYR A 157 -14.48 -22.65 -11.98
C TYR A 157 -15.60 -23.68 -12.09
N PHE A 158 -16.80 -23.34 -11.63
CA PHE A 158 -17.95 -24.25 -11.63
C PHE A 158 -18.56 -24.44 -13.03
N GLY A 159 -18.42 -23.41 -13.89
CA GLY A 159 -18.98 -23.41 -15.27
C GLY A 159 -18.05 -23.97 -16.33
N ASN A 160 -16.82 -24.39 -15.99
CA ASN A 160 -15.80 -24.87 -16.94
C ASN A 160 -15.59 -23.92 -18.14
N ILE A 161 -15.56 -22.61 -17.87
CA ILE A 161 -15.60 -21.52 -18.84
C ILE A 161 -14.24 -21.39 -19.59
N HIS A 162 -14.28 -20.82 -20.79
CA HIS A 162 -13.09 -20.62 -21.62
C HIS A 162 -12.06 -19.69 -20.94
N SER A 163 -10.76 -19.93 -21.17
CA SER A 163 -9.66 -19.18 -20.53
C SER A 163 -9.69 -17.66 -20.75
N PHE A 164 -10.26 -17.21 -21.87
CA PHE A 164 -10.43 -15.78 -22.17
C PHE A 164 -11.32 -15.06 -21.14
N TRP A 165 -12.35 -15.73 -20.62
CA TRP A 165 -13.21 -15.20 -19.55
C TRP A 165 -12.40 -14.76 -18.33
N TYR A 166 -11.53 -15.63 -17.83
CA TYR A 166 -10.71 -15.36 -16.65
C TYR A 166 -9.79 -14.16 -16.85
N LEU A 167 -9.27 -14.00 -18.09
CA LEU A 167 -8.46 -12.85 -18.44
C LEU A 167 -9.25 -11.55 -18.36
N VAL A 168 -10.41 -11.49 -19.02
CA VAL A 168 -11.26 -10.29 -19.07
C VAL A 168 -11.76 -9.93 -17.68
N VAL A 169 -12.30 -10.89 -16.94
CA VAL A 169 -12.83 -10.68 -15.59
C VAL A 169 -11.74 -10.14 -14.66
N GLN A 170 -10.51 -10.67 -14.76
CA GLN A 170 -9.41 -10.23 -13.92
C GLN A 170 -8.89 -8.83 -14.32
N MET A 171 -8.90 -8.51 -15.61
CA MET A 171 -8.57 -7.14 -16.07
C MET A 171 -9.56 -6.11 -15.54
N VAL A 172 -10.86 -6.41 -15.61
CA VAL A 172 -11.91 -5.52 -15.09
C VAL A 172 -11.80 -5.40 -13.56
N ALA A 173 -11.56 -6.50 -12.85
CA ALA A 173 -11.28 -6.47 -11.41
C ALA A 173 -10.09 -5.56 -11.09
N GLY A 174 -9.00 -5.62 -11.88
CA GLY A 174 -7.83 -4.75 -11.73
C GLY A 174 -8.15 -3.28 -11.91
N LEU A 175 -9.01 -2.94 -12.89
CA LEU A 175 -9.45 -1.57 -13.13
C LEU A 175 -10.23 -1.01 -11.92
N PHE A 176 -11.24 -1.74 -11.40
CA PHE A 176 -11.96 -1.34 -10.20
C PHE A 176 -11.05 -1.25 -8.98
N GLN A 177 -10.09 -2.16 -8.84
CA GLN A 177 -9.17 -2.17 -7.72
C GLN A 177 -8.21 -0.98 -7.72
N SER A 178 -7.92 -0.38 -8.89
CA SER A 178 -7.05 0.78 -9.02
C SER A 178 -7.60 2.04 -8.33
N THR A 179 -8.91 2.10 -8.07
CA THR A 179 -9.56 3.21 -7.37
C THR A 179 -9.23 3.25 -5.88
N GLY A 180 -8.86 2.10 -5.29
CA GLY A 180 -8.76 1.93 -3.85
C GLY A 180 -7.67 2.78 -3.20
N TRP A 181 -6.42 2.67 -3.66
CA TRP A 181 -5.28 3.34 -3.01
C TRP A 181 -5.37 4.86 -3.02
N PRO A 182 -5.60 5.52 -4.16
CA PRO A 182 -5.76 6.97 -4.17
C PRO A 182 -6.85 7.47 -3.22
N SER A 183 -7.98 6.75 -3.17
CA SER A 183 -9.12 7.13 -2.35
C SER A 183 -8.84 7.03 -0.85
N VAL A 184 -8.28 5.91 -0.38
CA VAL A 184 -8.02 5.72 1.06
C VAL A 184 -6.93 6.65 1.57
N VAL A 185 -5.86 6.89 0.79
CA VAL A 185 -4.80 7.84 1.15
C VAL A 185 -5.33 9.26 1.18
N ALA A 186 -6.18 9.64 0.22
CA ALA A 186 -6.82 10.95 0.20
C ALA A 186 -7.71 11.16 1.43
N VAL A 187 -8.56 10.20 1.76
CA VAL A 187 -9.43 10.27 2.95
C VAL A 187 -8.59 10.40 4.23
N VAL A 188 -7.58 9.54 4.42
CA VAL A 188 -6.72 9.63 5.62
C VAL A 188 -5.95 10.94 5.64
N GLY A 189 -5.47 11.42 4.49
CA GLY A 189 -4.77 12.70 4.36
C GLY A 189 -5.63 13.92 4.73
N ASN A 190 -6.95 13.88 4.46
CA ASN A 190 -7.90 14.92 4.84
C ASN A 190 -8.10 15.04 6.36
N TRP A 191 -8.01 13.91 7.08
CA TRP A 191 -8.28 13.85 8.52
C TRP A 191 -7.05 14.08 9.41
N PHE A 192 -5.84 13.82 8.89
CA PHE A 192 -4.61 13.88 9.68
C PHE A 192 -3.66 14.96 9.15
N GLY A 193 -3.33 15.91 10.01
CA GLY A 193 -2.37 16.99 9.74
C GLY A 193 -0.95 16.47 9.54
N LYS A 194 -0.04 17.31 9.03
CA LYS A 194 1.34 16.95 8.66
C LYS A 194 2.20 16.46 9.82
N SER A 195 1.96 16.94 11.04
CA SER A 195 2.88 16.81 12.20
C SER A 195 3.12 15.37 12.68
N LYS A 196 2.16 14.45 12.57
CA LYS A 196 2.30 13.03 12.97
C LYS A 196 1.86 12.07 11.87
N ARG A 197 1.77 12.56 10.66
CA ARG A 197 1.24 11.81 9.51
C ARG A 197 2.08 10.58 9.19
N GLY A 198 3.42 10.69 9.28
CA GLY A 198 4.32 9.58 9.00
C GLY A 198 4.12 8.40 9.94
N LEU A 199 4.08 8.64 11.25
CA LEU A 199 3.86 7.59 12.24
C LEU A 199 2.47 6.96 12.10
N ILE A 200 1.42 7.78 11.99
CA ILE A 200 0.04 7.30 11.86
C ILE A 200 -0.11 6.45 10.60
N MET A 201 0.35 6.95 9.46
CA MET A 201 0.28 6.23 8.20
C MET A 201 1.21 5.02 8.16
N GLY A 202 2.36 5.04 8.85
CA GLY A 202 3.25 3.89 9.01
C GLY A 202 2.58 2.73 9.75
N ILE A 203 1.89 3.02 10.87
CA ILE A 203 1.10 2.02 11.61
C ILE A 203 -0.09 1.56 10.75
N TRP A 204 -0.83 2.51 10.16
CA TRP A 204 -1.99 2.23 9.33
C TRP A 204 -1.63 1.32 8.13
N ASN A 205 -0.44 1.45 7.54
CA ASN A 205 0.02 0.63 6.42
C ASN A 205 0.17 -0.87 6.76
N ALA A 206 0.11 -1.26 8.04
CA ALA A 206 0.07 -2.67 8.45
C ALA A 206 -1.13 -3.44 7.87
N HIS A 207 -2.20 -2.73 7.39
CA HIS A 207 -3.32 -3.33 6.65
C HIS A 207 -2.86 -4.20 5.46
N THR A 208 -1.72 -3.86 4.84
CA THR A 208 -1.15 -4.63 3.72
C THR A 208 -0.78 -6.05 4.17
N SER A 209 -0.02 -6.18 5.24
CA SER A 209 0.41 -7.49 5.77
C SER A 209 -0.76 -8.25 6.38
N ILE A 210 -1.63 -7.59 7.14
CA ILE A 210 -2.83 -8.20 7.73
C ILE A 210 -3.78 -8.70 6.63
N GLY A 211 -4.01 -7.91 5.59
CA GLY A 211 -4.81 -8.30 4.44
C GLY A 211 -4.23 -9.50 3.69
N ASN A 212 -2.92 -9.50 3.45
CA ASN A 212 -2.23 -10.62 2.81
C ASN A 212 -2.32 -11.91 3.65
N MET A 213 -2.11 -11.84 4.98
CA MET A 213 -2.27 -12.99 5.88
C MET A 213 -3.69 -13.52 5.90
N THR A 214 -4.67 -12.63 6.10
CA THR A 214 -6.10 -12.99 6.09
C THR A 214 -6.51 -13.64 4.78
N GLY A 215 -6.11 -13.06 3.65
CA GLY A 215 -6.37 -13.62 2.32
C GLY A 215 -5.74 -14.99 2.11
N SER A 216 -4.52 -15.21 2.62
CA SER A 216 -3.85 -16.52 2.58
C SER A 216 -4.60 -17.56 3.38
N LEU A 217 -4.99 -17.24 4.63
CA LEU A 217 -5.72 -18.15 5.52
C LEU A 217 -7.08 -18.53 4.93
N ILE A 218 -7.87 -17.56 4.49
CA ILE A 218 -9.18 -17.81 3.90
C ILE A 218 -9.04 -18.65 2.61
N ALA A 219 -8.14 -18.25 1.71
CA ALA A 219 -7.95 -18.96 0.45
C ALA A 219 -7.51 -20.42 0.69
N SER A 220 -6.55 -20.64 1.60
CA SER A 220 -6.05 -21.98 1.92
C SER A 220 -7.11 -22.86 2.57
N ALA A 221 -7.91 -22.33 3.49
CA ALA A 221 -9.00 -23.07 4.14
C ALA A 221 -10.07 -23.52 3.14
N LEU A 222 -10.30 -22.73 2.09
CA LEU A 222 -11.34 -23.00 1.10
C LEU A 222 -10.88 -23.88 -0.06
N LEU A 223 -9.57 -24.14 -0.21
CA LEU A 223 -9.04 -24.99 -1.28
C LEU A 223 -9.62 -26.41 -1.27
N SER A 224 -9.91 -26.97 -0.10
CA SER A 224 -10.50 -28.31 0.04
C SER A 224 -11.92 -28.40 -0.53
N TYR A 225 -12.65 -27.29 -0.62
CA TYR A 225 -13.99 -27.20 -1.21
C TYR A 225 -13.95 -26.84 -2.72
N GLY A 226 -12.77 -26.63 -3.26
CA GLY A 226 -12.53 -26.23 -4.64
C GLY A 226 -12.00 -24.79 -4.74
N TRP A 227 -11.00 -24.59 -5.62
CA TRP A 227 -10.30 -23.31 -5.71
C TRP A 227 -11.21 -22.12 -6.09
N GLY A 228 -12.37 -22.36 -6.70
CA GLY A 228 -13.34 -21.30 -7.00
C GLY A 228 -13.83 -20.58 -5.75
N TRP A 229 -14.07 -21.28 -4.65
CA TRP A 229 -14.48 -20.69 -3.38
C TRP A 229 -13.41 -19.78 -2.77
N SER A 230 -12.14 -20.07 -3.02
CA SER A 230 -11.03 -19.20 -2.59
C SER A 230 -11.10 -17.80 -3.22
N PHE A 231 -11.82 -17.59 -4.31
CA PHE A 231 -12.09 -16.28 -4.91
C PHE A 231 -13.46 -15.72 -4.54
N VAL A 232 -14.50 -16.57 -4.51
CA VAL A 232 -15.87 -16.13 -4.23
C VAL A 232 -15.98 -15.51 -2.82
N VAL A 233 -15.45 -16.17 -1.80
CA VAL A 233 -15.58 -15.72 -0.41
C VAL A 233 -14.84 -14.40 -0.16
N PRO A 234 -13.56 -14.22 -0.51
CA PRO A 234 -12.91 -12.91 -0.39
C PRO A 234 -13.56 -11.83 -1.26
N GLY A 235 -14.11 -12.21 -2.44
CA GLY A 235 -14.86 -11.30 -3.29
C GLY A 235 -16.14 -10.79 -2.63
N LEU A 236 -16.91 -11.64 -1.96
CA LEU A 236 -18.09 -11.24 -1.19
C LEU A 236 -17.72 -10.44 0.06
N MET A 237 -16.60 -10.78 0.70
CA MET A 237 -16.11 -10.04 1.86
C MET A 237 -15.79 -8.58 1.51
N ILE A 238 -15.10 -8.31 0.39
CA ILE A 238 -14.81 -6.92 0.00
C ILE A 238 -16.07 -6.17 -0.44
N VAL A 239 -17.07 -6.82 -1.03
CA VAL A 239 -18.40 -6.21 -1.30
C VAL A 239 -19.04 -5.78 0.01
N PHE A 240 -19.09 -6.65 1.01
CA PHE A 240 -19.66 -6.32 2.32
C PHE A 240 -18.93 -5.13 2.97
N ILE A 241 -17.61 -5.14 2.99
CA ILE A 241 -16.82 -4.02 3.54
C ILE A 241 -17.05 -2.75 2.72
N GLY A 242 -17.21 -2.84 1.40
CA GLY A 242 -17.57 -1.71 0.54
C GLY A 242 -18.91 -1.07 0.92
N LEU A 243 -19.90 -1.87 1.29
CA LEU A 243 -21.18 -1.37 1.82
C LEU A 243 -21.00 -0.69 3.18
N VAL A 244 -20.13 -1.21 4.06
CA VAL A 244 -19.78 -0.56 5.33
C VAL A 244 -19.10 0.78 5.08
N VAL A 245 -18.20 0.87 4.09
CA VAL A 245 -17.57 2.14 3.66
C VAL A 245 -18.62 3.14 3.23
N PHE A 246 -19.57 2.75 2.39
CA PHE A 246 -20.68 3.62 1.96
C PHE A 246 -21.48 4.18 3.13
N LEU A 247 -21.79 3.33 4.12
CA LEU A 247 -22.63 3.70 5.25
C LEU A 247 -21.90 4.58 6.28
N ILE A 248 -20.60 4.35 6.51
CA ILE A 248 -19.93 4.87 7.72
C ILE A 248 -18.79 5.84 7.41
N LEU A 249 -18.13 5.80 6.25
CA LEU A 249 -16.91 6.55 6.00
C LEU A 249 -17.15 8.06 5.82
N PRO A 250 -16.70 8.94 6.72
CA PRO A 250 -16.64 10.38 6.49
C PRO A 250 -15.38 10.74 5.72
N VAL A 251 -15.53 11.44 4.59
CA VAL A 251 -14.43 11.74 3.66
C VAL A 251 -13.53 12.87 4.16
N ASN A 252 -14.13 13.90 4.75
CA ASN A 252 -13.45 15.07 5.28
C ASN A 252 -14.17 15.60 6.53
N PRO A 253 -13.50 16.39 7.38
CA PRO A 253 -14.10 16.97 8.57
C PRO A 253 -15.33 17.84 8.30
N GLU A 254 -15.33 18.58 7.19
CA GLU A 254 -16.41 19.48 6.79
C GLU A 254 -17.72 18.69 6.51
N SER A 255 -17.61 17.47 5.97
CA SER A 255 -18.78 16.61 5.67
C SER A 255 -19.58 16.20 6.91
N VAL A 256 -19.01 16.34 8.11
CA VAL A 256 -19.65 15.97 9.37
C VAL A 256 -19.89 17.18 10.28
N GLY A 257 -19.53 18.39 9.82
CA GLY A 257 -19.76 19.65 10.57
C GLY A 257 -18.88 19.75 11.83
N THR A 258 -17.67 19.19 11.79
CA THR A 258 -16.67 19.33 12.84
C THR A 258 -15.48 20.09 12.28
N ASP A 259 -15.35 21.38 12.61
CA ASP A 259 -14.17 22.16 12.28
C ASP A 259 -13.04 21.88 13.29
N LYS A 260 -11.79 21.91 12.83
CA LYS A 260 -10.59 21.75 13.68
C LYS A 260 -10.54 22.77 14.81
N GLU A 261 -11.18 23.90 14.63
CA GLU A 261 -11.14 25.06 15.52
C GLU A 261 -11.86 24.85 16.87
N ASN A 262 -12.89 24.00 16.89
CA ASN A 262 -13.67 23.78 18.13
C ASN A 262 -13.03 22.83 19.15
N ASP A 263 -12.07 21.98 18.76
CA ASP A 263 -11.36 21.09 19.70
C ASP A 263 -10.12 21.76 20.34
N GLU A 264 -9.55 22.80 19.70
CA GLU A 264 -8.46 23.60 20.26
C GLU A 264 -8.95 24.64 21.31
N LEU A 265 -10.23 25.00 21.25
CA LEU A 265 -10.83 25.95 22.19
C LEU A 265 -11.03 25.37 23.62
N HIS A 266 -10.92 24.06 23.81
CA HIS A 266 -11.02 23.36 25.09
C HIS A 266 -9.68 22.97 25.74
N SER A 267 -8.54 23.33 25.12
CA SER A 267 -7.23 23.29 25.78
C SER A 267 -6.89 24.67 26.38
N PRO A 268 -6.48 24.78 27.65
CA PRO A 268 -6.20 26.09 28.26
C PRO A 268 -4.99 26.73 27.55
N LYS A 269 -5.26 27.72 26.71
CA LYS A 269 -4.23 28.60 26.13
C LYS A 269 -3.55 29.37 27.23
N LYS A 270 -2.22 29.28 27.29
CA LYS A 270 -1.40 30.29 27.95
C LYS A 270 -1.63 31.63 27.24
N ILE A 271 -2.08 32.60 28.02
CA ILE A 271 -2.33 33.98 27.62
C ILE A 271 -0.99 34.61 27.20
N GLY A 272 -0.90 35.11 25.99
CA GLY A 272 0.21 35.90 25.47
C GLY A 272 -0.23 36.67 24.24
N GLU A 273 -0.55 37.93 24.48
CA GLU A 273 -0.57 39.13 23.65
C GLU A 273 -1.17 39.09 22.21
N GLY A 274 -2.05 40.07 22.03
CA GLY A 274 -2.89 40.30 20.89
C GLY A 274 -2.18 40.80 19.64
N VAL A 275 -2.72 40.35 18.51
CA VAL A 275 -2.75 41.11 17.26
C VAL A 275 -4.15 40.99 16.73
N THR A 276 -4.83 42.13 16.63
CA THR A 276 -6.14 42.28 16.01
C THR A 276 -5.96 42.27 14.49
N GLU A 277 -6.36 41.19 13.82
CA GLU A 277 -6.52 41.21 12.37
C GLU A 277 -7.97 41.54 11.98
N PRO A 278 -8.18 42.31 10.90
CA PRO A 278 -9.51 42.79 10.55
C PRO A 278 -10.33 41.69 9.88
N LEU A 279 -11.60 41.60 10.25
CA LEU A 279 -12.65 40.85 9.58
C LEU A 279 -12.74 41.29 8.13
N LEU A 280 -12.26 40.48 7.19
CA LEU A 280 -12.49 40.67 5.76
C LEU A 280 -13.49 39.64 5.25
N ASN A 281 -14.65 40.15 4.89
CA ASN A 281 -15.60 39.78 3.83
C ASN A 281 -15.75 38.32 3.40
N SER A 282 -17.03 37.89 3.43
CA SER A 282 -17.66 36.80 2.68
C SER A 282 -16.95 36.44 1.36
N GLU A 283 -16.11 35.42 1.40
CA GLU A 283 -15.59 34.83 0.17
C GLU A 283 -16.67 33.97 -0.49
N THR A 284 -16.99 34.33 -1.72
CA THR A 284 -17.65 33.47 -2.71
C THR A 284 -16.98 32.09 -2.68
N VAL A 285 -17.76 31.03 -2.42
CA VAL A 285 -17.30 29.63 -2.51
C VAL A 285 -16.82 29.37 -3.93
N VAL A 286 -15.53 29.60 -4.16
CA VAL A 286 -14.87 29.22 -5.40
C VAL A 286 -14.83 27.70 -5.43
N LYS A 287 -15.58 27.10 -6.34
CA LYS A 287 -15.62 25.65 -6.57
C LYS A 287 -14.20 25.17 -6.90
N GLU A 288 -13.52 24.57 -5.95
CA GLU A 288 -12.14 24.08 -6.06
C GLU A 288 -12.00 23.15 -7.28
N LYS A 289 -11.14 23.52 -8.21
CA LYS A 289 -10.93 22.79 -9.46
C LYS A 289 -9.87 21.70 -9.26
N ALA A 290 -10.16 20.46 -9.65
CA ALA A 290 -9.18 19.38 -9.61
C ALA A 290 -7.94 19.70 -10.46
N VAL A 291 -6.75 19.40 -9.93
CA VAL A 291 -5.47 19.64 -10.62
C VAL A 291 -5.34 18.69 -11.82
N GLY A 292 -4.89 19.22 -12.95
CA GLY A 292 -4.62 18.42 -14.14
C GLY A 292 -3.44 17.45 -13.93
N PHE A 293 -3.48 16.29 -14.57
CA PHE A 293 -2.47 15.23 -14.43
C PHE A 293 -1.03 15.73 -14.72
N ILE A 294 -0.83 16.49 -15.80
CA ILE A 294 0.49 17.04 -16.18
C ILE A 294 0.96 18.08 -15.14
N THR A 295 0.03 18.87 -14.61
CA THR A 295 0.34 19.86 -13.57
C THR A 295 0.77 19.17 -12.27
N ALA A 296 0.11 18.07 -11.90
CA ALA A 296 0.48 17.27 -10.72
C ALA A 296 1.91 16.71 -10.83
N TRP A 297 2.37 16.26 -12.01
CA TRP A 297 3.75 15.84 -12.22
C TRP A 297 4.79 16.95 -12.01
N LYS A 298 4.40 18.21 -12.21
CA LYS A 298 5.27 19.38 -12.05
C LYS A 298 5.38 19.85 -10.59
N ILE A 299 4.56 19.34 -9.68
CA ILE A 299 4.67 19.63 -8.25
C ILE A 299 6.06 19.23 -7.77
N PRO A 300 6.80 20.13 -7.08
CA PRO A 300 8.15 19.82 -6.58
C PRO A 300 8.14 18.57 -5.69
N GLY A 301 8.97 17.59 -6.02
CA GLY A 301 9.08 16.33 -5.30
C GLY A 301 8.28 15.17 -5.88
N VAL A 302 7.20 15.38 -6.65
CA VAL A 302 6.36 14.28 -7.18
C VAL A 302 7.17 13.35 -8.08
N ALA A 303 7.86 13.88 -9.09
CA ALA A 303 8.62 13.04 -10.02
C ALA A 303 9.78 12.27 -9.35
N PRO A 304 10.66 12.87 -8.53
CA PRO A 304 11.71 12.14 -7.82
C PRO A 304 11.16 11.03 -6.91
N PHE A 305 10.11 11.30 -6.14
CA PHE A 305 9.51 10.29 -5.26
C PHE A 305 8.78 9.19 -6.03
N ALA A 306 8.11 9.51 -7.13
CA ALA A 306 7.47 8.51 -8.00
C ALA A 306 8.50 7.54 -8.60
N LEU A 307 9.61 8.06 -9.12
CA LEU A 307 10.70 7.26 -9.67
C LEU A 307 11.46 6.48 -8.58
N CYS A 308 11.68 7.08 -7.42
CA CYS A 308 12.23 6.36 -6.26
C CYS A 308 11.33 5.18 -5.88
N LEU A 309 10.01 5.39 -5.83
CA LEU A 309 9.06 4.33 -5.51
C LEU A 309 9.01 3.22 -6.57
N PHE A 310 9.23 3.55 -7.86
CA PHE A 310 9.39 2.54 -8.90
C PHE A 310 10.47 1.52 -8.52
N PHE A 311 11.65 1.99 -8.17
CA PHE A 311 12.77 1.12 -7.80
C PHE A 311 12.56 0.47 -6.42
N ALA A 312 12.03 1.18 -5.44
CA ALA A 312 11.72 0.63 -4.12
C ALA A 312 10.71 -0.52 -4.21
N LYS A 313 9.61 -0.35 -4.97
CA LYS A 313 8.64 -1.43 -5.21
C LYS A 313 9.20 -2.55 -6.08
N LEU A 314 10.10 -2.26 -7.02
CA LEU A 314 10.81 -3.28 -7.78
C LEU A 314 11.52 -4.25 -6.82
N VAL A 315 12.26 -3.73 -5.84
CA VAL A 315 12.96 -4.54 -4.83
C VAL A 315 11.96 -5.28 -3.94
N ALA A 316 11.02 -4.56 -3.32
CA ALA A 316 10.06 -5.13 -2.36
C ALA A 316 9.20 -6.24 -2.97
N TYR A 317 8.68 -6.03 -4.18
CA TYR A 317 7.81 -6.99 -4.84
C TYR A 317 8.57 -8.17 -5.44
N THR A 318 9.85 -8.00 -5.75
CA THR A 318 10.72 -9.14 -6.08
C THR A 318 10.82 -10.08 -4.88
N PHE A 319 11.08 -9.57 -3.68
CA PHE A 319 11.07 -10.39 -2.46
C PHE A 319 9.70 -11.02 -2.21
N LEU A 320 8.63 -10.25 -2.29
CA LEU A 320 7.26 -10.74 -2.06
C LEU A 320 6.92 -11.98 -2.89
N TYR A 321 7.41 -12.05 -4.13
CA TYR A 321 7.06 -13.13 -5.08
C TYR A 321 8.12 -14.21 -5.22
N TRP A 322 9.39 -13.90 -4.97
CA TRP A 322 10.49 -14.81 -5.24
C TRP A 322 11.20 -15.30 -3.98
N LEU A 323 11.01 -14.65 -2.82
CA LEU A 323 11.67 -15.05 -1.58
C LEU A 323 11.35 -16.49 -1.15
N PRO A 324 10.08 -16.97 -1.15
CA PRO A 324 9.80 -18.37 -0.84
C PRO A 324 10.50 -19.33 -1.80
N PHE A 325 10.48 -19.02 -3.10
CA PHE A 325 11.15 -19.83 -4.12
C PHE A 325 12.69 -19.84 -3.91
N TYR A 326 13.29 -18.69 -3.69
CA TYR A 326 14.73 -18.58 -3.38
C TYR A 326 15.10 -19.43 -2.16
N THR A 327 14.31 -19.35 -1.09
CA THR A 327 14.55 -20.08 0.17
C THR A 327 14.39 -21.59 0.02
N THR A 328 13.49 -22.08 -0.84
CA THR A 328 13.34 -23.52 -1.13
C THR A 328 14.50 -24.07 -1.99
N HIS A 329 15.12 -23.22 -2.81
CA HIS A 329 16.20 -23.62 -3.74
C HIS A 329 17.60 -23.27 -3.24
N THR A 330 17.71 -22.70 -2.03
CA THR A 330 18.98 -22.39 -1.37
C THR A 330 19.11 -23.25 -0.10
N ALA A 331 20.19 -24.03 -0.01
CA ALA A 331 20.44 -24.80 1.21
C ALA A 331 20.76 -23.84 2.37
N ILE A 332 20.07 -23.98 3.49
CA ILE A 332 20.29 -23.25 4.74
C ILE A 332 20.78 -24.28 5.75
N ASP A 333 21.97 -24.06 6.33
CA ASP A 333 22.62 -25.05 7.22
C ASP A 333 22.73 -26.42 6.54
N GLY A 334 23.08 -26.43 5.26
CA GLY A 334 23.19 -27.67 4.46
C GLY A 334 21.85 -28.37 4.14
N LYS A 335 20.71 -27.81 4.52
CA LYS A 335 19.37 -28.42 4.33
C LYS A 335 18.50 -27.55 3.43
N TYR A 336 17.73 -28.20 2.54
CA TYR A 336 16.70 -27.52 1.75
C TYR A 336 15.39 -27.51 2.55
N LEU A 337 14.75 -26.34 2.60
CA LEU A 337 13.49 -26.17 3.30
C LEU A 337 12.29 -26.65 2.46
N SER A 338 11.25 -27.14 3.13
CA SER A 338 9.97 -27.42 2.48
C SER A 338 9.29 -26.13 2.00
N SER A 339 8.45 -26.20 0.97
CA SER A 339 7.71 -25.04 0.47
C SER A 339 6.86 -24.37 1.57
N THR A 340 6.28 -25.15 2.47
CA THR A 340 5.50 -24.63 3.61
C THR A 340 6.41 -23.85 4.58
N THR A 341 7.55 -24.43 4.94
CA THR A 341 8.51 -23.77 5.85
C THR A 341 9.07 -22.50 5.24
N ALA A 342 9.45 -22.54 3.96
CA ALA A 342 9.95 -21.37 3.24
C ALA A 342 8.89 -20.26 3.10
N GLY A 343 7.64 -20.64 2.85
CA GLY A 343 6.50 -19.72 2.84
C GLY A 343 6.29 -19.05 4.20
N ASN A 344 6.27 -19.82 5.28
CA ASN A 344 6.14 -19.29 6.64
C ASN A 344 7.33 -18.40 7.02
N LEU A 345 8.55 -18.80 6.66
CA LEU A 345 9.75 -18.03 6.93
C LEU A 345 9.73 -16.68 6.21
N SER A 346 9.24 -16.64 4.97
CA SER A 346 9.13 -15.40 4.20
C SER A 346 8.20 -14.35 4.82
N THR A 347 7.29 -14.74 5.73
CA THR A 347 6.45 -13.77 6.45
C THR A 347 7.26 -12.87 7.39
N LEU A 348 8.44 -13.31 7.82
CA LEU A 348 9.34 -12.50 8.65
C LEU A 348 9.88 -11.27 7.90
N PHE A 349 10.03 -11.37 6.59
CA PHE A 349 10.32 -10.20 5.75
C PHE A 349 9.18 -9.17 5.81
N ASP A 350 7.93 -9.63 5.78
CA ASP A 350 6.76 -8.76 5.89
C ASP A 350 6.64 -8.14 7.30
N VAL A 351 6.95 -8.92 8.36
CA VAL A 351 6.98 -8.41 9.75
C VAL A 351 8.06 -7.33 9.91
N GLY A 352 9.27 -7.58 9.39
CA GLY A 352 10.32 -6.58 9.30
C GLY A 352 9.85 -5.32 8.56
N GLY A 353 9.12 -5.51 7.45
CA GLY A 353 8.55 -4.45 6.64
C GLY A 353 7.55 -3.56 7.37
N VAL A 354 6.66 -4.14 8.19
CA VAL A 354 5.73 -3.38 9.04
C VAL A 354 6.51 -2.50 10.02
N LEU A 355 7.49 -3.09 10.72
CA LEU A 355 8.32 -2.32 11.64
C LEU A 355 9.12 -1.24 10.92
N GLY A 356 9.66 -1.54 9.74
CA GLY A 356 10.37 -0.58 8.89
C GLY A 356 9.50 0.61 8.49
N GLY A 357 8.24 0.38 8.12
CA GLY A 357 7.28 1.43 7.80
C GLY A 357 6.98 2.35 8.99
N ILE A 358 6.78 1.77 10.18
CA ILE A 358 6.55 2.52 11.43
C ILE A 358 7.79 3.35 11.78
N LEU A 359 8.98 2.75 11.75
CA LEU A 359 10.25 3.43 12.05
C LEU A 359 10.54 4.54 11.05
N ALA A 360 10.40 4.30 9.75
CA ALA A 360 10.60 5.30 8.71
C ALA A 360 9.63 6.47 8.89
N GLY A 361 8.33 6.20 9.17
CA GLY A 361 7.34 7.22 9.47
C GLY A 361 7.71 8.05 10.69
N HIS A 362 8.06 7.40 11.80
CA HIS A 362 8.43 8.07 13.05
C HIS A 362 9.70 8.91 12.91
N ILE A 363 10.76 8.36 12.31
CA ILE A 363 12.02 9.08 12.10
C ILE A 363 11.78 10.28 11.18
N SER A 364 11.03 10.09 10.11
CA SER A 364 10.69 11.15 9.16
C SER A 364 9.89 12.30 9.81
N ASP A 365 8.95 11.98 10.70
CA ASP A 365 8.21 13.01 11.45
C ASP A 365 9.12 13.75 12.44
N ARG A 366 9.98 13.02 13.16
CA ARG A 366 10.94 13.63 14.10
C ARG A 366 11.95 14.54 13.42
N LEU A 367 12.47 14.08 12.28
CA LEU A 367 13.44 14.86 11.52
C LEU A 367 12.77 15.98 10.72
N GLY A 368 11.46 15.94 10.45
CA GLY A 368 10.81 16.82 9.50
C GLY A 368 11.44 16.71 8.09
N ALA A 369 11.91 15.52 7.72
CA ALA A 369 12.72 15.29 6.52
C ALA A 369 12.35 13.96 5.84
N ARG A 370 11.47 14.04 4.85
CA ARG A 370 10.94 12.86 4.14
C ARG A 370 11.98 12.23 3.21
N ALA A 371 12.71 13.06 2.45
CA ALA A 371 13.68 12.58 1.48
C ALA A 371 14.93 12.00 2.14
N ILE A 372 15.43 12.63 3.20
CA ILE A 372 16.56 12.11 3.98
C ILE A 372 16.23 10.74 4.51
N THR A 373 15.06 10.57 5.15
CA THR A 373 14.67 9.28 5.73
C THR A 373 14.51 8.21 4.65
N ALA A 374 13.80 8.50 3.55
CA ALA A 374 13.60 7.53 2.48
C ALA A 374 14.93 7.10 1.83
N ALA A 375 15.81 8.06 1.51
CA ALA A 375 17.12 7.78 0.93
C ALA A 375 18.02 6.97 1.88
N SER A 376 18.06 7.32 3.17
CA SER A 376 18.86 6.59 4.17
C SER A 376 18.43 5.13 4.28
N PHE A 377 17.13 4.85 4.32
CA PHE A 377 16.63 3.47 4.34
C PHE A 377 16.98 2.72 3.04
N MET A 378 16.91 3.36 1.87
CA MET A 378 17.33 2.74 0.60
C MET A 378 18.81 2.42 0.58
N TYR A 379 19.67 3.30 1.09
CA TYR A 379 21.10 3.02 1.20
C TYR A 379 21.40 1.93 2.22
N CYS A 380 20.71 1.87 3.35
CA CYS A 380 20.82 0.78 4.33
C CYS A 380 20.29 -0.57 3.79
N ALA A 381 19.37 -0.55 2.84
CA ALA A 381 18.90 -1.77 2.20
C ALA A 381 20.01 -2.46 1.39
N ILE A 382 21.00 -1.72 0.84
CA ILE A 382 22.09 -2.27 0.04
C ILE A 382 22.95 -3.25 0.86
N PRO A 383 23.58 -2.86 2.00
CA PRO A 383 24.31 -3.80 2.83
C PRO A 383 23.42 -4.91 3.40
N ALA A 384 22.16 -4.63 3.74
CA ALA A 384 21.22 -5.65 4.21
C ALA A 384 21.00 -6.76 3.15
N LEU A 385 20.79 -6.39 1.89
CA LEU A 385 20.70 -7.31 0.75
C LEU A 385 21.98 -8.09 0.53
N PHE A 386 23.13 -7.42 0.63
CA PHE A 386 24.44 -8.05 0.49
C PHE A 386 24.67 -9.11 1.58
N PHE A 387 24.44 -8.76 2.84
CA PHE A 387 24.61 -9.69 3.96
C PHE A 387 23.63 -10.85 3.90
N TYR A 388 22.36 -10.59 3.54
CA TYR A 388 21.37 -11.66 3.36
C TYR A 388 21.81 -12.66 2.27
N ARG A 389 22.31 -12.17 1.13
CA ARG A 389 22.83 -13.04 0.06
C ARG A 389 24.07 -13.82 0.49
N SER A 390 25.01 -13.17 1.20
CA SER A 390 26.30 -13.74 1.55
C SER A 390 26.25 -14.68 2.76
N TYR A 391 25.41 -14.41 3.74
CA TYR A 391 25.39 -15.12 5.02
C TYR A 391 24.04 -15.77 5.36
N GLY A 392 22.98 -15.50 4.62
CA GLY A 392 21.65 -16.07 4.89
C GLY A 392 21.59 -17.60 4.79
N HIS A 393 22.57 -18.23 4.18
CA HIS A 393 22.67 -19.69 4.06
C HIS A 393 23.39 -20.37 5.23
N VAL A 394 24.08 -19.61 6.11
CA VAL A 394 24.96 -20.14 7.17
C VAL A 394 24.17 -20.90 8.25
N SER A 395 23.08 -20.34 8.71
CA SER A 395 22.18 -20.99 9.67
C SER A 395 20.75 -20.43 9.56
N LEU A 396 19.77 -21.18 10.08
CA LEU A 396 18.39 -20.74 10.09
C LEU A 396 18.19 -19.44 10.91
N THR A 397 18.88 -19.30 12.04
CA THR A 397 18.81 -18.10 12.88
C THR A 397 19.35 -16.87 12.15
N VAL A 398 20.52 -17.00 11.50
CA VAL A 398 21.10 -15.91 10.70
C VAL A 398 20.20 -15.54 9.52
N ASN A 399 19.59 -16.53 8.86
CA ASN A 399 18.64 -16.30 7.79
C ASN A 399 17.43 -15.47 8.27
N ILE A 400 16.83 -15.85 9.41
CA ILE A 400 15.70 -15.14 10.04
C ILE A 400 16.05 -13.69 10.34
N ILE A 401 17.16 -13.45 11.02
CA ILE A 401 17.57 -12.10 11.43
C ILE A 401 17.84 -11.23 10.19
N LEU A 402 18.61 -11.73 9.23
CA LEU A 402 18.93 -10.98 8.03
C LEU A 402 17.71 -10.74 7.13
N MET A 403 16.78 -11.70 7.05
CA MET A 403 15.52 -11.55 6.33
C MET A 403 14.65 -10.47 6.95
N PHE A 404 14.52 -10.43 8.28
CA PHE A 404 13.80 -9.42 9.03
C PHE A 404 14.40 -8.02 8.82
N ILE A 405 15.74 -7.88 8.96
CA ILE A 405 16.45 -6.61 8.76
C ILE A 405 16.30 -6.14 7.30
N THR A 406 16.43 -7.04 6.34
CA THR A 406 16.23 -6.71 4.91
C THR A 406 14.81 -6.22 4.66
N GLY A 407 13.81 -6.90 5.23
CA GLY A 407 12.42 -6.49 5.16
C GLY A 407 12.18 -5.09 5.72
N MET A 408 12.81 -4.77 6.85
CA MET A 408 12.71 -3.47 7.51
C MET A 408 13.23 -2.34 6.61
N PHE A 409 14.41 -2.48 6.04
CA PHE A 409 15.00 -1.42 5.21
C PHE A 409 14.38 -1.31 3.81
N VAL A 410 13.94 -2.41 3.21
CA VAL A 410 13.31 -2.42 1.89
C VAL A 410 11.89 -1.84 1.93
N ASN A 411 11.08 -2.23 2.92
CA ASN A 411 9.68 -1.80 2.98
C ASN A 411 9.48 -0.45 3.67
N GLY A 412 10.44 0.05 4.48
CA GLY A 412 10.36 1.34 5.14
C GLY A 412 10.10 2.50 4.17
N PRO A 413 10.98 2.72 3.17
CA PRO A 413 10.78 3.76 2.16
C PRO A 413 9.52 3.56 1.33
N TYR A 414 9.21 2.32 0.97
CA TYR A 414 7.98 1.98 0.27
C TYR A 414 6.75 2.47 1.04
N ALA A 415 6.63 2.10 2.32
CA ALA A 415 5.52 2.53 3.17
C ALA A 415 5.47 4.06 3.33
N LEU A 416 6.61 4.71 3.61
CA LEU A 416 6.70 6.16 3.80
C LEU A 416 6.28 6.93 2.54
N ILE A 417 6.77 6.54 1.36
CA ILE A 417 6.53 7.26 0.11
C ILE A 417 5.09 7.09 -0.35
N THR A 418 4.54 5.88 -0.30
CA THR A 418 3.16 5.62 -0.75
C THR A 418 2.11 6.28 0.15
N THR A 419 2.45 6.61 1.38
CA THR A 419 1.52 7.16 2.38
C THR A 419 1.81 8.63 2.68
N ALA A 420 2.69 8.90 3.65
CA ALA A 420 2.91 10.23 4.18
C ALA A 420 3.45 11.22 3.13
N VAL A 421 4.42 10.79 2.31
CA VAL A 421 4.99 11.64 1.25
C VAL A 421 3.94 11.98 0.19
N SER A 422 3.18 10.98 -0.27
CA SER A 422 2.11 11.19 -1.25
C SER A 422 1.05 12.17 -0.73
N ALA A 423 0.68 12.05 0.54
CA ALA A 423 -0.27 12.94 1.17
C ALA A 423 0.30 14.36 1.40
N ASP A 424 1.58 14.49 1.77
CA ASP A 424 2.24 15.78 1.95
C ASP A 424 2.38 16.54 0.61
N LEU A 425 2.72 15.83 -0.46
CA LEU A 425 2.83 16.41 -1.80
C LEU A 425 1.48 16.76 -2.42
N GLY A 426 0.44 15.97 -2.12
CA GLY A 426 -0.93 16.26 -2.54
C GLY A 426 -1.58 17.46 -1.83
N THR A 427 -0.95 17.94 -0.75
CA THR A 427 -1.32 19.16 0.01
C THR A 427 -0.20 20.19 0.01
N HIS A 428 0.62 20.25 -1.06
CA HIS A 428 1.74 21.16 -1.17
C HIS A 428 1.29 22.62 -1.34
N SER A 429 2.04 23.59 -0.78
CA SER A 429 1.73 25.02 -0.84
C SER A 429 1.64 25.59 -2.25
N SER A 430 2.35 25.02 -3.23
CA SER A 430 2.22 25.41 -4.65
C SER A 430 0.84 25.16 -5.27
N LEU A 431 -0.08 24.53 -4.51
CA LEU A 431 -1.46 24.28 -4.89
C LEU A 431 -2.43 25.32 -4.31
N GLU A 432 -1.94 26.50 -3.89
CA GLU A 432 -2.75 27.56 -3.28
C GLU A 432 -4.04 27.83 -4.07
N GLY A 433 -5.18 27.75 -3.41
CA GLY A 433 -6.51 27.88 -4.00
C GLY A 433 -7.03 26.67 -4.79
N ASN A 434 -6.32 25.53 -4.80
CA ASN A 434 -6.70 24.36 -5.58
C ASN A 434 -6.45 23.06 -4.76
N SER A 435 -7.27 22.77 -3.79
CA SER A 435 -7.03 21.74 -2.77
C SER A 435 -7.23 20.29 -3.25
N ARG A 436 -7.73 20.06 -4.47
CA ARG A 436 -8.03 18.72 -4.97
C ARG A 436 -6.94 18.13 -5.86
N ALA A 437 -5.80 17.80 -5.27
CA ALA A 437 -4.71 17.11 -5.97
C ALA A 437 -4.27 15.81 -5.26
N LEU A 438 -4.84 15.51 -4.09
CA LEU A 438 -4.32 14.49 -3.19
C LEU A 438 -4.44 13.08 -3.80
N ALA A 439 -5.59 12.76 -4.39
CA ALA A 439 -5.77 11.47 -5.05
C ALA A 439 -4.95 11.37 -6.34
N THR A 440 -4.85 12.45 -7.12
CA THR A 440 -4.04 12.49 -8.35
C THR A 440 -2.55 12.31 -8.07
N VAL A 441 -1.99 13.02 -7.08
CA VAL A 441 -0.58 12.89 -6.69
C VAL A 441 -0.29 11.49 -6.16
N THR A 442 -1.15 10.97 -5.27
CA THR A 442 -1.03 9.61 -4.76
C THR A 442 -1.07 8.57 -5.88
N ALA A 443 -1.95 8.75 -6.86
CA ALA A 443 -2.08 7.86 -8.00
C ALA A 443 -0.85 7.90 -8.93
N ILE A 444 -0.26 9.05 -9.14
CA ILE A 444 0.99 9.21 -9.92
C ILE A 444 2.12 8.45 -9.22
N ILE A 445 2.33 8.70 -7.95
CA ILE A 445 3.43 8.10 -7.17
C ILE A 445 3.23 6.59 -7.08
N ASP A 446 2.06 6.13 -6.67
CA ASP A 446 1.79 4.70 -6.48
C ASP A 446 1.65 3.94 -7.81
N GLY A 447 1.06 4.56 -8.84
CA GLY A 447 0.96 4.00 -10.18
C GLY A 447 2.35 3.76 -10.79
N THR A 448 3.25 4.74 -10.71
CA THR A 448 4.64 4.59 -11.15
C THR A 448 5.35 3.48 -10.37
N GLY A 449 5.19 3.43 -9.06
CA GLY A 449 5.69 2.34 -8.23
C GLY A 449 5.12 0.98 -8.63
N SER A 450 3.86 0.91 -9.03
CA SER A 450 3.19 -0.34 -9.45
C SER A 450 3.74 -0.90 -10.77
N VAL A 451 4.24 -0.04 -11.65
CA VAL A 451 5.02 -0.48 -12.83
C VAL A 451 6.31 -1.17 -12.39
N GLY A 452 7.05 -0.60 -11.44
CA GLY A 452 8.24 -1.23 -10.84
C GLY A 452 7.94 -2.57 -10.18
N ALA A 453 6.83 -2.65 -9.44
CA ALA A 453 6.34 -3.88 -8.82
C ALA A 453 6.00 -4.99 -9.82
N ALA A 454 5.61 -4.65 -11.04
CA ALA A 454 5.36 -5.61 -12.12
C ALA A 454 6.66 -6.04 -12.82
N ILE A 455 7.56 -5.09 -13.08
CA ILE A 455 8.80 -5.31 -13.85
C ILE A 455 9.83 -6.09 -13.02
N GLY A 456 10.00 -5.81 -11.73
CA GLY A 456 11.00 -6.46 -10.88
C GLY A 456 10.89 -7.99 -10.87
N PRO A 457 9.74 -8.56 -10.46
CA PRO A 457 9.53 -10.01 -10.50
C PRO A 457 9.63 -10.62 -11.91
N LEU A 458 9.29 -9.86 -12.95
CA LEU A 458 9.40 -10.31 -14.34
C LEU A 458 10.86 -10.50 -14.73
N ILE A 459 11.70 -9.48 -14.52
CA ILE A 459 13.15 -9.54 -14.82
C ILE A 459 13.81 -10.62 -13.98
N THR A 460 13.43 -10.74 -12.70
CA THR A 460 13.93 -11.79 -11.81
C THR A 460 13.65 -13.18 -12.38
N GLY A 461 12.49 -13.40 -13.02
CA GLY A 461 12.18 -14.67 -13.66
C GLY A 461 13.17 -15.08 -14.77
N TYR A 462 13.71 -14.11 -15.49
CA TYR A 462 14.75 -14.38 -16.50
C TYR A 462 16.14 -14.54 -15.89
N ILE A 463 16.51 -13.66 -14.95
CA ILE A 463 17.86 -13.66 -14.37
C ILE A 463 18.08 -14.82 -13.39
N SER A 464 17.06 -15.22 -12.64
CA SER A 464 17.18 -16.26 -11.61
C SER A 464 17.55 -17.64 -12.18
N SER A 465 17.19 -17.91 -13.44
CA SER A 465 17.59 -19.13 -14.15
C SER A 465 19.11 -19.22 -14.37
N THR A 466 19.79 -18.08 -14.43
CA THR A 466 21.25 -18.01 -14.63
C THR A 466 21.98 -17.90 -13.30
N SER A 467 21.59 -16.95 -12.44
CA SER A 467 22.29 -16.72 -11.16
C SER A 467 21.44 -15.90 -10.18
N TRP A 468 21.28 -16.41 -8.96
CA TRP A 468 20.72 -15.64 -7.85
C TRP A 468 21.58 -14.46 -7.43
N SER A 469 22.92 -14.56 -7.58
CA SER A 469 23.81 -13.42 -7.32
C SER A 469 23.51 -12.25 -8.25
N ALA A 470 23.22 -12.50 -9.53
CA ALA A 470 22.82 -11.47 -10.47
C ALA A 470 21.47 -10.81 -10.10
N VAL A 471 20.51 -11.59 -9.57
CA VAL A 471 19.26 -11.03 -9.02
C VAL A 471 19.54 -10.08 -7.87
N PHE A 472 20.34 -10.47 -6.88
CA PHE A 472 20.67 -9.59 -5.74
C PHE A 472 21.48 -8.36 -6.17
N THR A 473 22.37 -8.47 -7.16
CA THR A 473 23.07 -7.32 -7.74
C THR A 473 22.09 -6.34 -8.39
N MET A 474 21.11 -6.83 -9.14
CA MET A 474 20.03 -6.02 -9.70
C MET A 474 19.23 -5.29 -8.60
N LEU A 475 18.90 -5.97 -7.50
CA LEU A 475 18.15 -5.38 -6.39
C LEU A 475 18.97 -4.31 -5.66
N MET A 476 20.28 -4.54 -5.42
CA MET A 476 21.18 -3.54 -4.83
C MET A 476 21.35 -2.33 -5.75
N ALA A 477 21.50 -2.53 -7.07
CA ALA A 477 21.55 -1.45 -8.04
C ALA A 477 20.24 -0.64 -8.05
N ALA A 478 19.09 -1.30 -8.00
CA ALA A 478 17.80 -0.65 -7.92
C ALA A 478 17.67 0.19 -6.63
N ALA A 479 18.08 -0.32 -5.48
CA ALA A 479 18.10 0.42 -4.23
C ALA A 479 19.04 1.64 -4.28
N LEU A 480 20.22 1.50 -4.91
CA LEU A 480 21.15 2.62 -5.12
C LEU A 480 20.51 3.71 -6.00
N ILE A 481 19.94 3.34 -7.14
CA ILE A 481 19.27 4.29 -8.05
C ILE A 481 18.12 4.99 -7.32
N ALA A 482 17.31 4.28 -6.54
CA ALA A 482 16.23 4.85 -5.75
C ALA A 482 16.74 5.95 -4.79
N GLY A 483 17.83 5.70 -4.07
CA GLY A 483 18.45 6.68 -3.19
C GLY A 483 19.01 7.90 -3.96
N LEU A 484 19.69 7.67 -5.09
CA LEU A 484 20.28 8.72 -5.92
C LEU A 484 19.21 9.67 -6.51
N LEU A 485 18.04 9.16 -6.88
CA LEU A 485 16.93 9.98 -7.39
C LEU A 485 16.44 11.02 -6.38
N LEU A 486 16.62 10.79 -5.09
CA LEU A 486 16.24 11.73 -4.03
C LEU A 486 17.35 12.74 -3.67
N THR A 487 18.55 12.64 -4.23
CA THR A 487 19.72 13.44 -3.82
C THR A 487 19.42 14.94 -3.80
N ARG A 488 18.75 15.48 -4.82
CA ARG A 488 18.41 16.91 -4.87
C ARG A 488 17.48 17.34 -3.73
N LEU A 489 16.49 16.50 -3.40
CA LEU A 489 15.57 16.75 -2.28
C LEU A 489 16.29 16.62 -0.94
N VAL A 490 17.16 15.63 -0.79
CA VAL A 490 18.01 15.44 0.40
C VAL A 490 18.89 16.68 0.64
N VAL A 491 19.55 17.19 -0.40
CA VAL A 491 20.39 18.41 -0.30
C VAL A 491 19.53 19.60 0.12
N ALA A 492 18.35 19.77 -0.45
CA ALA A 492 17.42 20.85 -0.07
C ALA A 492 16.95 20.73 1.38
N GLU A 493 16.57 19.52 1.86
CA GLU A 493 16.16 19.29 3.25
C GLU A 493 17.33 19.54 4.23
N VAL A 494 18.57 19.14 3.87
CA VAL A 494 19.77 19.41 4.69
C VAL A 494 20.04 20.89 4.77
N ALA A 495 20.00 21.62 3.64
CA ALA A 495 20.23 23.05 3.61
C ALA A 495 19.20 23.81 4.48
N ALA A 496 17.91 23.46 4.37
CA ALA A 496 16.86 24.06 5.19
C ALA A 496 17.11 23.82 6.69
N LYS A 497 17.55 22.63 7.11
CA LYS A 497 17.86 22.33 8.51
C LYS A 497 19.08 23.08 9.05
N ILE A 498 20.09 23.28 8.22
CA ILE A 498 21.27 24.07 8.60
C ILE A 498 20.85 25.54 8.82
N GLU A 499 19.98 26.08 7.95
CA GLU A 499 19.48 27.44 8.05
C GLU A 499 18.60 27.63 9.32
N GLU A 500 17.71 26.68 9.61
CA GLU A 500 16.90 26.65 10.83
C GLU A 500 17.79 26.64 12.08
N SER A 501 18.83 25.80 12.11
CA SER A 501 19.77 25.73 13.23
C SER A 501 20.55 27.03 13.43
N ARG A 502 20.93 27.70 12.33
CA ARG A 502 21.64 29.01 12.38
C ARG A 502 20.71 30.11 12.92
N SER A 503 19.45 30.14 12.51
CA SER A 503 18.48 31.14 12.97
C SER A 503 18.19 31.00 14.47
N GLN A 504 18.07 29.77 14.99
CA GLN A 504 17.87 29.48 16.40
C GLN A 504 19.12 29.84 17.24
N GLY A 505 20.33 29.54 16.76
CA GLY A 505 21.59 29.92 17.40
C GLY A 505 21.82 31.43 17.43
N GLY A 506 21.43 32.14 16.39
CA GLY A 506 21.51 33.61 16.33
C GLY A 506 20.55 34.35 17.27
N SER A 507 19.39 33.75 17.60
CA SER A 507 18.42 34.29 18.54
C SER A 507 18.87 34.09 20.00
N ALA A 508 19.63 33.06 20.31
CA ALA A 508 20.15 32.80 21.65
C ALA A 508 21.31 33.74 22.06
N SER A 509 21.97 34.39 21.09
CA SER A 509 23.08 35.32 21.36
C SER A 509 22.65 36.79 21.60
N ARG A 510 21.35 37.09 21.53
CA ARG A 510 20.81 38.44 21.87
C ARG A 510 20.16 38.47 23.24
N PHE A 511 20.92 38.13 24.32
CA PHE A 511 20.60 38.61 25.63
C PHE A 511 21.18 40.03 25.73
N PRO A 512 20.40 41.09 26.09
CA PRO A 512 20.96 42.38 26.37
C PRO A 512 21.80 42.28 27.63
N VAL A 513 23.08 42.61 27.54
CA VAL A 513 23.91 42.93 28.68
C VAL A 513 23.29 44.18 29.28
N GLN A 514 22.45 44.02 30.30
CA GLN A 514 22.07 45.14 31.17
C GLN A 514 23.31 45.59 31.91
N ALA A 515 23.77 46.77 31.57
CA ALA A 515 24.79 47.50 32.25
C ALA A 515 24.44 47.59 33.75
N LEU A 516 25.31 47.03 34.58
CA LEU A 516 25.46 47.38 35.97
C LEU A 516 26.13 48.76 35.98
N GLU A 517 25.36 49.82 36.12
CA GLU A 517 25.86 51.08 36.64
C GLU A 517 25.41 51.22 38.10
N VAL A 518 26.40 51.37 38.95
CA VAL A 518 26.59 51.80 40.33
C VAL A 518 25.38 52.39 41.07
#